data_518dec5883c218b1b6ec9651b9073386
#
_entry.id   518dec5883c218b1b6ec9651b9073386
#
_cell.length_a   1.000
_cell.length_b   1.000
_cell.length_c   1.000
_cell.angle_alpha   90.00
_cell.angle_beta   90.00
_cell.angle_gamma   90.00
#
_symmetry.space_group_name_H-M   'P 1'
#
loop_
_entity.id
_entity.type
_entity.pdbx_description
1 polymer ?
#
loop_
_entity_poly.entity_id
_entity_poly.type
_entity_poly.pdbx_seq_one_letter_code
_entity_poly.pdbx_strand_id
1 'polypeptide(L)'
;MIYLALWGLCLGLTAVCWRLGGVPERRAAGMMLAAYALSVLLGGVRIEGLKVAVVTADVLLASGFLWLAMTWRRWWLLFAAANALLVVIAHISVFLEPSIHQRAYIAYRMLPGLAIPLAAGLGAWERWLAGERTPGGWLRRSAS
;
A
#
# COMPACT_ATOMS: atom_id res chain seq x y z
N MET A 1 8.20 15.80 -12.87
CA MET A 1 8.09 16.37 -11.51
C MET A 1 6.92 15.78 -10.71
N ILE A 2 5.69 15.70 -11.25
CA ILE A 2 4.51 15.13 -10.53
C ILE A 2 4.76 13.72 -9.99
N TYR A 3 5.36 12.83 -10.78
CA TYR A 3 5.64 11.44 -10.34
C TYR A 3 6.58 11.38 -9.14
N LEU A 4 7.63 12.20 -9.10
CA LEU A 4 8.56 12.25 -7.96
C LEU A 4 7.87 12.76 -6.69
N ALA A 5 6.98 13.75 -6.82
CA ALA A 5 6.20 14.26 -5.70
C ALA A 5 5.23 13.19 -5.15
N LEU A 6 4.57 12.44 -6.02
CA LEU A 6 3.68 11.34 -5.62
C LEU A 6 4.44 10.21 -4.94
N TRP A 7 5.60 9.83 -5.47
CA TRP A 7 6.48 8.85 -4.83
C TRP A 7 6.95 9.33 -3.45
N GLY A 8 7.38 10.60 -3.35
CA GLY A 8 7.76 11.21 -2.09
C GLY A 8 6.63 11.20 -1.06
N LEU A 9 5.40 11.51 -1.49
CA LEU A 9 4.21 11.46 -0.65
C LEU A 9 3.95 10.03 -0.15
N CYS A 10 3.96 9.03 -1.03
CA CYS A 10 3.75 7.63 -0.66
C CYS A 10 4.80 7.14 0.34
N LEU A 11 6.08 7.44 0.11
CA LEU A 11 7.16 7.07 1.02
C LEU A 11 7.04 7.82 2.36
N GLY A 12 6.68 9.11 2.34
CA GLY A 12 6.45 9.90 3.54
C GLY A 12 5.31 9.33 4.40
N LEU A 13 4.18 9.01 3.79
CA LEU A 13 3.05 8.38 4.48
C LEU A 13 3.42 7.00 5.05
N THR A 14 4.17 6.21 4.29
CA THR A 14 4.67 4.91 4.76
C THR A 14 5.61 5.06 5.96
N ALA A 15 6.48 6.07 5.96
CA ALA A 15 7.35 6.39 7.10
C ALA A 15 6.55 6.84 8.34
N VAL A 16 5.48 7.63 8.15
CA VAL A 16 4.54 8.01 9.21
C VAL A 16 3.87 6.76 9.81
N CYS A 17 3.37 5.85 8.98
CA CYS A 17 2.78 4.58 9.42
C CYS A 17 3.79 3.74 10.22
N TRP A 18 5.05 3.73 9.79
CA TRP A 18 6.10 3.00 10.50
C TRP A 18 6.42 3.60 11.87
N ARG A 19 6.47 4.93 11.97
CA ARG A 19 6.86 5.63 13.21
C ARG A 19 5.72 5.77 14.21
N LEU A 20 4.54 6.18 13.75
CA LEU A 20 3.40 6.50 14.60
C LEU A 20 2.40 5.35 14.73
N GLY A 21 2.45 4.39 13.81
CA GLY A 21 1.53 3.27 13.75
C GLY A 21 1.82 2.17 14.77
N GLY A 22 0.81 1.36 15.03
CA GLY A 22 0.90 0.11 15.78
C GLY A 22 1.31 -1.09 14.92
N VAL A 23 0.96 -2.28 15.37
CA VAL A 23 1.30 -3.52 14.67
C VAL A 23 0.69 -3.59 13.27
N PRO A 24 -0.62 -3.31 13.07
CA PRO A 24 -1.21 -3.40 11.73
C PRO A 24 -0.67 -2.35 10.77
N GLU A 25 -0.46 -1.10 11.23
CA GLU A 25 0.09 -0.02 10.42
C GLU A 25 1.53 -0.30 9.98
N ARG A 26 2.36 -0.85 10.88
CA ARG A 26 3.75 -1.24 10.56
C ARG A 26 3.81 -2.41 9.59
N ARG A 27 2.93 -3.40 9.74
CA ARG A 27 2.83 -4.50 8.77
C ARG A 27 2.42 -4.00 7.40
N ALA A 28 1.41 -3.13 7.33
CA ALA A 28 0.98 -2.50 6.09
C ALA A 28 2.12 -1.70 5.45
N ALA A 29 2.85 -0.89 6.23
CA ALA A 29 4.01 -0.13 5.75
C ALA A 29 5.11 -1.06 5.21
N GLY A 30 5.42 -2.15 5.91
CA GLY A 30 6.40 -3.14 5.45
C GLY A 30 5.99 -3.80 4.13
N MET A 31 4.71 -4.16 3.98
CA MET A 31 4.17 -4.73 2.73
C MET A 31 4.21 -3.72 1.58
N MET A 32 3.87 -2.46 1.82
CA MET A 32 3.99 -1.40 0.80
C MET A 32 5.45 -1.20 0.37
N LEU A 33 6.39 -1.14 1.31
CA LEU A 33 7.83 -1.03 1.00
C LEU A 33 8.34 -2.23 0.20
N ALA A 34 7.94 -3.46 0.59
CA ALA A 34 8.30 -4.67 -0.14
C ALA A 34 7.73 -4.66 -1.57
N ALA A 35 6.48 -4.24 -1.76
CA ALA A 35 5.86 -4.12 -3.08
C ALA A 35 6.57 -3.06 -3.95
N TYR A 36 6.95 -1.91 -3.36
CA TYR A 36 7.72 -0.88 -4.07
C TYR A 36 9.11 -1.39 -4.46
N ALA A 37 9.83 -2.05 -3.54
CA ALA A 37 11.14 -2.63 -3.81
C ALA A 37 11.06 -3.67 -4.93
N LEU A 38 10.08 -4.58 -4.89
CA LEU A 38 9.85 -5.60 -5.90
C LEU A 38 9.56 -4.96 -7.26
N SER A 39 8.71 -3.92 -7.29
CA SER A 39 8.37 -3.20 -8.52
C SER A 39 9.55 -2.46 -9.13
N VAL A 40 10.48 -1.95 -8.32
CA VAL A 40 11.69 -1.25 -8.80
C VAL A 40 12.73 -2.26 -9.25
N LEU A 41 13.03 -3.27 -8.45
CA LEU A 41 14.10 -4.25 -8.73
C LEU A 41 13.80 -5.11 -9.96
N LEU A 42 12.53 -5.52 -10.12
CA LEU A 42 12.11 -6.40 -11.21
C LEU A 42 11.29 -5.69 -12.29
N GLY A 43 11.19 -4.36 -12.24
CA GLY A 43 10.35 -3.56 -13.15
C GLY A 43 10.77 -3.60 -14.61
N GLY A 44 11.96 -4.13 -14.92
CA GLY A 44 12.44 -4.36 -16.28
C GLY A 44 11.86 -5.62 -16.95
N VAL A 45 11.37 -6.59 -16.19
CA VAL A 45 10.84 -7.85 -16.71
C VAL A 45 9.44 -7.63 -17.27
N ARG A 46 9.30 -7.85 -18.59
CA ARG A 46 8.03 -7.75 -19.31
C ARG A 46 7.72 -9.07 -20.00
N ILE A 47 6.47 -9.53 -19.86
CA ILE A 47 5.93 -10.65 -20.62
C ILE A 47 4.65 -10.13 -21.29
N GLU A 48 4.57 -10.27 -22.63
CA GLU A 48 3.45 -9.78 -23.45
C GLU A 48 3.07 -8.31 -23.19
N GLY A 49 4.08 -7.45 -22.97
CA GLY A 49 3.88 -6.02 -22.71
C GLY A 49 3.55 -5.67 -21.25
N LEU A 50 3.17 -6.63 -20.42
CA LEU A 50 2.90 -6.42 -19.00
C LEU A 50 4.17 -6.50 -18.15
N LYS A 51 4.30 -5.60 -17.20
CA LYS A 51 5.35 -5.65 -16.18
C LYS A 51 4.95 -6.67 -15.10
N VAL A 52 5.33 -7.92 -15.30
CA VAL A 52 4.91 -9.05 -14.44
C VAL A 52 5.24 -8.82 -12.97
N ALA A 53 6.41 -8.26 -12.68
CA ALA A 53 6.80 -7.95 -11.30
C ALA A 53 5.84 -6.97 -10.62
N VAL A 54 5.32 -5.99 -11.39
CA VAL A 54 4.39 -4.99 -10.86
C VAL A 54 3.03 -5.64 -10.56
N VAL A 55 2.53 -6.47 -11.49
CA VAL A 55 1.27 -7.22 -11.30
C VAL A 55 1.37 -8.14 -10.09
N THR A 56 2.48 -8.90 -9.99
CA THR A 56 2.72 -9.81 -8.85
C THR A 56 2.78 -9.04 -7.53
N ALA A 57 3.49 -7.91 -7.49
CA ALA A 57 3.57 -7.06 -6.30
C ALA A 57 2.18 -6.55 -5.88
N ASP A 58 1.36 -6.11 -6.82
CA ASP A 58 0.02 -5.60 -6.55
C ASP A 58 -0.93 -6.71 -6.07
N VAL A 59 -0.84 -7.94 -6.62
CA VAL A 59 -1.59 -9.11 -6.17
C VAL A 59 -1.18 -9.52 -4.76
N LEU A 60 0.12 -9.57 -4.46
CA LEU A 60 0.63 -9.87 -3.12
C LEU A 60 0.19 -8.81 -2.11
N LEU A 61 0.24 -7.54 -2.51
CA LEU A 61 -0.22 -6.43 -1.68
C LEU A 61 -1.71 -6.51 -1.38
N ALA A 62 -2.55 -6.80 -2.39
CA ALA A 62 -3.99 -6.98 -2.22
C ALA A 62 -4.31 -8.15 -1.27
N SER A 63 -3.66 -9.30 -1.47
CA SER A 63 -3.81 -10.48 -0.61
C SER A 63 -3.40 -10.18 0.83
N GLY A 64 -2.30 -9.46 1.01
CA GLY A 64 -1.82 -9.06 2.32
C GLY A 64 -2.74 -8.09 3.04
N PHE A 65 -3.27 -7.06 2.33
CA PHE A 65 -4.24 -6.14 2.93
C PHE A 65 -5.56 -6.83 3.26
N LEU A 66 -6.01 -7.77 2.43
CA LEU A 66 -7.20 -8.56 2.70
C LEU A 66 -6.99 -9.40 3.98
N TRP A 67 -5.85 -10.07 4.09
CA TRP A 67 -5.49 -10.83 5.30
C TRP A 67 -5.43 -9.93 6.54
N LEU A 68 -4.81 -8.75 6.46
CA LEU A 68 -4.78 -7.79 7.57
C LEU A 68 -6.20 -7.31 7.93
N ALA A 69 -7.06 -7.02 6.95
CA ALA A 69 -8.43 -6.57 7.17
C ALA A 69 -9.27 -7.64 7.87
N MET A 70 -9.05 -8.92 7.55
CA MET A 70 -9.73 -10.05 8.23
C MET A 70 -9.21 -10.27 9.65
N THR A 71 -7.93 -9.96 9.91
CA THR A 71 -7.29 -10.19 11.22
C THR A 71 -7.52 -9.03 12.18
N TRP A 72 -7.52 -7.79 11.66
CA TRP A 72 -7.61 -6.56 12.45
C TRP A 72 -8.87 -5.78 12.08
N ARG A 73 -9.78 -5.56 13.03
CA ARG A 73 -11.03 -4.82 12.81
C ARG A 73 -10.79 -3.30 12.73
N ARG A 74 -10.08 -2.85 11.68
CA ARG A 74 -9.83 -1.43 11.42
C ARG A 74 -10.42 -1.04 10.07
N TRP A 75 -11.23 0.01 10.02
CA TRP A 75 -11.93 0.47 8.82
C TRP A 75 -10.97 0.80 7.66
N TRP A 76 -9.83 1.42 7.97
CA TRP A 76 -8.86 1.81 6.96
C TRP A 76 -8.23 0.60 6.24
N LEU A 77 -8.12 -0.54 6.90
CA LEU A 77 -7.65 -1.78 6.29
C LEU A 77 -8.63 -2.32 5.24
N LEU A 78 -9.94 -2.24 5.51
CA LEU A 78 -10.97 -2.62 4.54
C LEU A 78 -10.92 -1.70 3.31
N PHE A 79 -10.77 -0.39 3.55
CA PHE A 79 -10.64 0.59 2.48
C PHE A 79 -9.36 0.37 1.65
N ALA A 80 -8.22 0.11 2.30
CA ALA A 80 -6.96 -0.20 1.63
C ALA A 80 -7.05 -1.51 0.83
N ALA A 81 -7.65 -2.57 1.39
CA ALA A 81 -7.86 -3.84 0.70
C ALA A 81 -8.76 -3.67 -0.54
N ALA A 82 -9.86 -2.93 -0.43
CA ALA A 82 -10.74 -2.65 -1.56
C ALA A 82 -10.00 -1.91 -2.69
N ASN A 83 -9.19 -0.89 -2.35
CA ASN A 83 -8.38 -0.16 -3.34
C ASN A 83 -7.29 -1.04 -3.95
N ALA A 84 -6.65 -1.92 -3.19
CA ALA A 84 -5.68 -2.87 -3.71
C ALA A 84 -6.32 -3.87 -4.68
N LEU A 85 -7.53 -4.35 -4.39
CA LEU A 85 -8.30 -5.19 -5.32
C LEU A 85 -8.68 -4.45 -6.61
N LEU A 86 -9.04 -3.16 -6.54
CA LEU A 86 -9.28 -2.34 -7.73
C LEU A 86 -8.04 -2.26 -8.63
N VAL A 87 -6.83 -2.16 -8.06
CA VAL A 87 -5.58 -2.20 -8.84
C VAL A 87 -5.42 -3.56 -9.54
N VAL A 88 -5.72 -4.67 -8.87
CA VAL A 88 -5.67 -6.00 -9.49
C VAL A 88 -6.69 -6.12 -10.62
N ILE A 89 -7.92 -5.62 -10.42
CA ILE A 89 -8.95 -5.59 -11.46
C ILE A 89 -8.48 -4.77 -12.68
N ALA A 90 -7.78 -3.64 -12.45
CA ALA A 90 -7.21 -2.85 -13.55
C ALA A 90 -6.23 -3.66 -14.40
N HIS A 91 -5.38 -4.49 -13.78
CA HIS A 91 -4.47 -5.39 -14.52
C HIS A 91 -5.24 -6.44 -15.32
N ILE A 92 -6.26 -7.06 -14.72
CA ILE A 92 -7.11 -8.06 -15.39
C ILE A 92 -7.83 -7.41 -16.58
N SER A 93 -8.36 -6.20 -16.42
CA SER A 93 -9.09 -5.49 -17.48
C SER A 93 -8.21 -5.24 -18.71
N VAL A 94 -6.95 -4.84 -18.52
CA VAL A 94 -6.00 -4.63 -19.63
C VAL A 94 -5.59 -5.95 -20.27
N PHE A 95 -5.50 -7.03 -19.50
CA PHE A 95 -5.21 -8.36 -20.04
C PHE A 95 -6.35 -8.87 -20.91
N LEU A 96 -7.60 -8.65 -20.51
CA LEU A 96 -8.78 -9.09 -21.27
C LEU A 96 -9.07 -8.21 -22.48
N GLU A 97 -8.79 -6.90 -22.40
CA GLU A 97 -9.06 -5.93 -23.45
C GLU A 97 -7.82 -5.04 -23.68
N PRO A 98 -6.90 -5.49 -24.54
CA PRO A 98 -5.65 -4.76 -24.82
C PRO A 98 -5.85 -3.40 -25.52
N SER A 99 -7.06 -3.14 -26.06
CA SER A 99 -7.39 -1.86 -26.69
C SER A 99 -7.55 -0.71 -25.68
N ILE A 100 -7.61 -1.01 -24.38
CA ILE A 100 -7.73 0.02 -23.34
C ILE A 100 -6.54 0.97 -23.42
N HIS A 101 -6.84 2.25 -23.62
CA HIS A 101 -5.84 3.29 -23.75
C HIS A 101 -4.91 3.33 -22.53
N GLN A 102 -3.60 3.31 -22.76
CA GLN A 102 -2.58 3.32 -21.71
C GLN A 102 -2.78 4.45 -20.69
N ARG A 103 -3.32 5.61 -21.11
CA ARG A 103 -3.62 6.73 -20.21
C ARG A 103 -4.74 6.41 -19.22
N ALA A 104 -5.80 5.73 -19.68
CA ALA A 104 -6.91 5.30 -18.83
C ALA A 104 -6.42 4.28 -17.79
N TYR A 105 -5.61 3.31 -18.21
CA TYR A 105 -5.01 2.34 -17.31
C TYR A 105 -4.12 2.99 -16.24
N ILE A 106 -3.25 3.94 -16.63
CA ILE A 106 -2.40 4.66 -15.68
C ILE A 106 -3.26 5.43 -14.67
N ALA A 107 -4.26 6.18 -15.12
CA ALA A 107 -5.14 6.96 -14.24
C ALA A 107 -5.92 6.05 -13.28
N TYR A 108 -6.51 4.97 -13.80
CA TYR A 108 -7.28 4.01 -13.01
C TYR A 108 -6.44 3.29 -11.94
N ARG A 109 -5.16 3.07 -12.21
CA ARG A 109 -4.23 2.45 -11.26
C ARG A 109 -3.68 3.44 -10.23
N MET A 110 -3.45 4.70 -10.64
CA MET A 110 -2.85 5.72 -9.77
C MET A 110 -3.76 6.11 -8.61
N LEU A 111 -5.06 6.30 -8.86
CA LEU A 111 -6.01 6.73 -7.83
C LEU A 111 -6.12 5.73 -6.67
N PRO A 112 -6.42 4.43 -6.89
CA PRO A 112 -6.40 3.44 -5.82
C PRO A 112 -5.02 3.26 -5.19
N GLY A 113 -3.95 3.33 -6.00
CA GLY A 113 -2.57 3.20 -5.51
C GLY A 113 -2.17 4.29 -4.52
N LEU A 114 -2.68 5.52 -4.68
CA LEU A 114 -2.51 6.62 -3.73
C LEU A 114 -3.44 6.50 -2.52
N ALA A 115 -4.65 5.97 -2.72
CA ALA A 115 -5.62 5.81 -1.65
C ALA A 115 -5.14 4.86 -0.54
N ILE A 116 -4.34 3.85 -0.89
CA ILE A 116 -3.78 2.86 0.06
C ILE A 116 -2.86 3.54 1.10
N PRO A 117 -1.77 4.23 0.73
CA PRO A 117 -0.91 4.88 1.71
C PRO A 117 -1.61 6.02 2.46
N LEU A 118 -2.58 6.72 1.83
CA LEU A 118 -3.40 7.71 2.50
C LEU A 118 -4.27 7.08 3.59
N ALA A 119 -4.95 5.97 3.30
CA ALA A 119 -5.76 5.25 4.28
C ALA A 119 -4.92 4.75 5.46
N ALA A 120 -3.74 4.20 5.18
CA ALA A 120 -2.82 3.76 6.22
C ALA A 120 -2.29 4.94 7.08
N GLY A 121 -2.01 6.08 6.45
CA GLY A 121 -1.62 7.31 7.14
C GLY A 121 -2.72 7.85 8.04
N LEU A 122 -3.98 7.86 7.56
CA LEU A 122 -5.14 8.23 8.36
C LEU A 122 -5.36 7.28 9.53
N GLY A 123 -5.18 5.97 9.33
CA GLY A 123 -5.27 4.98 10.40
C GLY A 123 -4.20 5.20 11.49
N ALA A 124 -2.97 5.51 11.09
CA ALA A 124 -1.90 5.83 12.02
C ALA A 124 -2.18 7.15 12.78
N TRP A 125 -2.74 8.15 12.10
CA TRP A 125 -3.11 9.43 12.70
C TRP A 125 -4.30 9.29 13.67
N GLU A 126 -5.35 8.56 13.30
CA GLU A 126 -6.48 8.23 14.17
C GLU A 126 -6.00 7.59 15.48
N ARG A 127 -5.09 6.62 15.37
CA ARG A 127 -4.48 5.97 16.50
C ARG A 127 -3.71 6.93 17.40
N TRP A 128 -2.94 7.84 16.80
CA TRP A 128 -2.22 8.87 17.53
C TRP A 128 -3.16 9.81 18.30
N LEU A 129 -4.27 10.25 17.68
CA LEU A 129 -5.29 11.06 18.33
C LEU A 129 -6.00 10.32 19.47
N ALA A 130 -6.20 9.01 19.33
CA ALA A 130 -6.78 8.16 20.38
C ALA A 130 -5.82 7.90 21.55
N GLY A 131 -4.58 8.42 21.52
CA GLY A 131 -3.57 8.22 22.56
C GLY A 131 -3.09 6.78 22.71
N GLU A 132 -3.34 5.92 21.70
CA GLU A 132 -2.89 4.53 21.72
C GLU A 132 -1.36 4.48 21.61
N ARG A 133 -0.69 3.87 22.59
CA ARG A 133 0.77 3.80 22.65
C ARG A 133 1.36 2.98 21.51
N THR A 134 2.48 3.45 20.93
CA THR A 134 3.26 2.67 19.96
C THR A 134 3.92 1.45 20.62
N PRO A 135 4.08 0.30 19.93
CA PRO A 135 4.62 -0.94 20.50
C PRO A 135 6.03 -0.87 21.10
N GLY A 136 6.75 0.25 20.98
CA GLY A 136 8.09 0.46 21.56
C GLY A 136 8.08 1.05 22.98
N GLY A 137 6.92 1.36 23.56
CA GLY A 137 6.83 2.05 24.86
C GLY A 137 7.11 1.17 26.09
N TRP A 138 7.23 -0.14 25.93
CA TRP A 138 7.52 -1.04 27.05
C TRP A 138 8.99 -1.20 27.42
N LEU A 139 9.91 -0.78 26.56
CA LEU A 139 11.34 -0.72 26.88
C LEU A 139 11.68 0.40 27.90
N ARG A 140 10.76 1.32 28.20
CA ARG A 140 10.94 2.35 29.24
C ARG A 140 10.52 1.92 30.66
N ARG A 141 9.89 0.77 30.82
CA ARG A 141 9.40 0.33 32.15
C ARG A 141 10.44 -0.40 32.99
N SER A 142 11.62 -0.70 32.44
CA SER A 142 12.70 -1.38 33.19
C SER A 142 13.74 -0.41 33.78
N ALA A 143 13.51 0.89 33.69
CA ALA A 143 14.46 1.92 34.19
C ALA A 143 13.88 2.83 35.30
N SER A 144 12.81 2.37 35.99
CA SER A 144 12.30 3.05 37.21
C SER A 144 12.24 2.09 38.36
#